data_7bf5ef3b0d6a9b6e362d024939eb3767
#
_entry.id   7bf5ef3b0d6a9b6e362d024939eb3767
#
_cell.length_a   1.000
_cell.length_b   1.000
_cell.length_c   1.000
_cell.angle_alpha   90.00
_cell.angle_beta   90.00
_cell.angle_gamma   90.00
#
_symmetry.space_group_name_H-M   'P 1'
#
loop_
_entity.id
_entity.type
_entity.pdbx_description
1 polymer ?
#
loop_
_entity_poly.entity_id
_entity_poly.type
_entity_poly.pdbx_seq_one_letter_code
_entity_poly.pdbx_strand_id
1 'polypeptide(L)'
;MSNTSANNKRIAKNTLALYFRTFITMIVGLYTGRVMLQALGVDNYGINNVVGGIVGMSSLITSTMSAAISRYITYTIGQGNKGRLRIMFSTSVNAQIIMSVIAIILLEIFGIWFLNNEANIPQGRIVAAHWVFQCALISLVISLISSPYNALLVAHERMGIYAYTSIAEVTLKLAAVFMILTFDGDRLILLAILNVLVGVALRVFYGWYCHKHFEEAQYSTKIFDKGLLKEITVFSGWNLLNNGAWVFATQGVNMLVNVFFGVSYNAARGIAQTVNSAVQNFVGNFTMAFSPQITKSYAAGDTEYAIRLCNRGTKFAWMMMYIFIVPVCCEAETLLHIWLGQVPEWSVLFLRFAMFESLAVSSGQNMFRLIQADGHVRRYTIHAAITAGMIFPLSWLCYHFGAPVWTAYLIFILDFMLLNVVRCYNLKRLMPFSIRQFLQDAFIPCLIVSVVSFILPLAICYYMESGLLRFFINVPTAVLWTIICCVIFGLTQNERKFFWEKAKIVLLKLKNR
;
A
#
# COMPACT_ATOMS: atom_id res chain seq x y z
N MET A 1 -14.05 24.06 -20.96
CA MET A 1 -14.32 22.63 -21.30
C MET A 1 -13.08 21.87 -21.82
N SER A 2 -12.13 22.50 -22.50
CA SER A 2 -10.90 21.83 -23.02
C SER A 2 -9.94 21.32 -21.94
N ASN A 3 -9.78 22.00 -20.81
CA ASN A 3 -8.89 21.60 -19.72
C ASN A 3 -9.33 20.31 -18.99
N THR A 4 -10.64 20.06 -18.87
CA THR A 4 -11.17 18.89 -18.17
C THR A 4 -10.91 17.60 -18.95
N SER A 5 -11.03 17.62 -20.27
CA SER A 5 -10.76 16.45 -21.15
C SER A 5 -9.27 16.09 -21.15
N ALA A 6 -8.37 17.09 -21.23
CA ALA A 6 -6.92 16.87 -21.16
C ALA A 6 -6.48 16.30 -19.79
N ASN A 7 -7.04 16.81 -18.69
CA ASN A 7 -6.80 16.30 -17.34
C ASN A 7 -7.28 14.85 -17.19
N ASN A 8 -8.48 14.51 -17.67
CA ASN A 8 -9.01 13.15 -17.60
C ASN A 8 -8.15 12.16 -18.41
N LYS A 9 -7.64 12.55 -19.58
CA LYS A 9 -6.74 11.72 -20.40
C LYS A 9 -5.41 11.48 -19.69
N ARG A 10 -4.85 12.52 -19.01
CA ARG A 10 -3.61 12.42 -18.24
C ARG A 10 -3.78 11.49 -17.03
N ILE A 11 -4.89 11.62 -16.29
CA ILE A 11 -5.20 10.75 -15.16
C ILE A 11 -5.35 9.30 -15.62
N ALA A 12 -6.10 9.05 -16.68
CA ALA A 12 -6.26 7.70 -17.22
C ALA A 12 -4.91 7.07 -17.62
N LYS A 13 -4.03 7.84 -18.27
CA LYS A 13 -2.68 7.39 -18.64
C LYS A 13 -1.82 7.10 -17.40
N ASN A 14 -1.84 7.98 -16.41
CA ASN A 14 -1.09 7.79 -15.17
C ASN A 14 -1.60 6.59 -14.37
N THR A 15 -2.92 6.43 -14.29
CA THR A 15 -3.56 5.28 -13.65
C THR A 15 -3.16 3.97 -14.32
N LEU A 16 -3.23 3.92 -15.66
CA LEU A 16 -2.84 2.73 -16.43
C LEU A 16 -1.35 2.37 -16.20
N ALA A 17 -0.47 3.37 -16.18
CA ALA A 17 0.95 3.17 -15.90
C ALA A 17 1.19 2.61 -14.49
N LEU A 18 0.45 3.08 -13.49
CA LEU A 18 0.53 2.58 -12.12
C LEU A 18 -0.01 1.14 -11.99
N TYR A 19 -1.09 0.78 -12.70
CA TYR A 19 -1.60 -0.59 -12.71
C TYR A 19 -0.64 -1.55 -13.40
N PHE A 20 -0.12 -1.18 -14.56
CA PHE A 20 0.87 -1.97 -15.27
C PHE A 20 2.12 -2.21 -14.40
N ARG A 21 2.62 -1.15 -13.75
CA ARG A 21 3.69 -1.26 -12.76
C ARG A 21 3.34 -2.27 -11.67
N THR A 22 2.19 -2.11 -11.00
CA THR A 22 1.80 -2.96 -9.87
C THR A 22 1.69 -4.43 -10.29
N PHE A 23 1.10 -4.70 -11.45
CA PHE A 23 0.98 -6.05 -11.99
C PHE A 23 2.35 -6.69 -12.25
N ILE A 24 3.24 -5.98 -12.93
CA ILE A 24 4.60 -6.47 -13.21
C ILE A 24 5.40 -6.66 -11.91
N THR A 25 5.40 -5.65 -11.02
CA THR A 25 6.15 -5.75 -9.76
C THR A 25 5.64 -6.86 -8.86
N MET A 26 4.33 -7.15 -8.87
CA MET A 26 3.75 -8.26 -8.12
C MET A 26 4.19 -9.61 -8.67
N ILE A 27 4.07 -9.84 -9.99
CA ILE A 27 4.47 -11.11 -10.62
C ILE A 27 5.97 -11.34 -10.42
N VAL A 28 6.79 -10.34 -10.77
CA VAL A 28 8.26 -10.45 -10.64
C VAL A 28 8.64 -10.64 -9.19
N GLY A 29 8.00 -9.95 -8.24
CA GLY A 29 8.26 -10.08 -6.80
C GLY A 29 7.95 -11.49 -6.27
N LEU A 30 6.79 -12.06 -6.64
CA LEU A 30 6.42 -13.43 -6.25
C LEU A 30 7.42 -14.46 -6.83
N TYR A 31 7.80 -14.29 -8.09
CA TYR A 31 8.78 -15.15 -8.74
C TYR A 31 10.17 -15.01 -8.11
N THR A 32 10.61 -13.78 -7.86
CA THR A 32 11.89 -13.48 -7.18
C THR A 32 11.97 -14.15 -5.81
N GLY A 33 10.90 -14.08 -5.01
CA GLY A 33 10.85 -14.73 -3.70
C GLY A 33 11.04 -16.23 -3.76
N ARG A 34 10.42 -16.91 -4.74
CA ARG A 34 10.59 -18.34 -4.98
C ARG A 34 12.02 -18.69 -5.38
N VAL A 35 12.58 -17.98 -6.39
CA VAL A 35 13.94 -18.23 -6.87
C VAL A 35 14.97 -17.92 -5.79
N MET A 36 14.76 -16.86 -5.01
CA MET A 36 15.62 -16.48 -3.89
C MET A 36 15.66 -17.57 -2.81
N LEU A 37 14.51 -18.17 -2.47
CA LEU A 37 14.45 -19.28 -1.52
C LEU A 37 15.22 -20.50 -2.02
N GLN A 38 15.10 -20.82 -3.31
CA GLN A 38 15.85 -21.92 -3.94
C GLN A 38 17.36 -21.65 -4.00
N ALA A 39 17.76 -20.39 -4.26
CA ALA A 39 19.18 -20.00 -4.39
C ALA A 39 19.90 -19.93 -3.05
N LEU A 40 19.24 -19.45 -1.99
CA LEU A 40 19.82 -19.22 -0.67
C LEU A 40 19.66 -20.42 0.27
N GLY A 41 18.63 -21.24 0.06
CA GLY A 41 18.15 -22.21 1.04
C GLY A 41 17.39 -21.54 2.20
N VAL A 42 16.77 -22.39 3.04
CA VAL A 42 15.83 -21.94 4.10
C VAL A 42 16.52 -21.04 5.13
N ASP A 43 17.71 -21.43 5.59
CA ASP A 43 18.43 -20.73 6.66
C ASP A 43 18.86 -19.32 6.25
N ASN A 44 19.49 -19.19 5.07
CA ASN A 44 19.93 -17.89 4.56
C ASN A 44 18.75 -17.00 4.16
N TYR A 45 17.68 -17.58 3.62
CA TYR A 45 16.44 -16.87 3.36
C TYR A 45 15.82 -16.35 4.66
N GLY A 46 15.86 -17.19 5.72
CA GLY A 46 15.43 -16.82 7.06
C GLY A 46 16.23 -15.65 7.63
N ILE A 47 17.56 -15.69 7.55
CA ILE A 47 18.44 -14.59 7.98
C ILE A 47 18.12 -13.29 7.25
N ASN A 48 17.95 -13.35 5.92
CA ASN A 48 17.58 -12.19 5.11
C ASN A 48 16.23 -11.59 5.55
N ASN A 49 15.25 -12.42 5.89
CA ASN A 49 13.94 -11.98 6.36
C ASN A 49 14.00 -11.37 7.77
N VAL A 50 14.77 -11.95 8.69
CA VAL A 50 14.96 -11.40 10.04
C VAL A 50 15.59 -10.02 9.97
N VAL A 51 16.70 -9.88 9.23
CA VAL A 51 17.38 -8.60 9.02
C VAL A 51 16.46 -7.60 8.31
N GLY A 52 15.76 -8.05 7.27
CA GLY A 52 14.76 -7.25 6.57
C GLY A 52 13.63 -6.77 7.49
N GLY A 53 13.22 -7.58 8.47
CA GLY A 53 12.24 -7.22 9.51
C GLY A 53 12.73 -6.10 10.43
N ILE A 54 13.98 -6.21 10.92
CA ILE A 54 14.60 -5.18 11.79
C ILE A 54 14.63 -3.83 11.07
N VAL A 55 15.20 -3.81 9.86
CA VAL A 55 15.31 -2.57 9.07
C VAL A 55 13.94 -2.10 8.56
N GLY A 56 13.04 -3.04 8.30
CA GLY A 56 11.66 -2.77 7.89
C GLY A 56 10.84 -1.98 8.92
N MET A 57 11.17 -2.06 10.21
CA MET A 57 10.53 -1.21 11.25
C MET A 57 10.76 0.28 10.99
N SER A 58 11.88 0.65 10.37
CA SER A 58 12.15 2.04 9.97
C SER A 58 11.29 2.54 8.81
N SER A 59 10.55 1.66 8.13
CA SER A 59 9.61 2.04 7.07
C SER A 59 8.51 2.99 7.56
N LEU A 60 8.20 2.97 8.86
CA LEU A 60 7.31 3.95 9.50
C LEU A 60 7.86 5.37 9.35
N ILE A 61 9.13 5.56 9.66
CA ILE A 61 9.80 6.87 9.59
C ILE A 61 9.85 7.32 8.12
N THR A 62 10.27 6.41 7.23
CA THR A 62 10.39 6.67 5.79
C THR A 62 9.07 7.08 5.15
N SER A 63 8.00 6.36 5.43
CA SER A 63 6.69 6.60 4.83
C SER A 63 6.05 7.91 5.30
N THR A 64 6.19 8.24 6.59
CA THR A 64 5.63 9.46 7.16
C THR A 64 6.33 10.72 6.63
N MET A 65 7.67 10.69 6.56
CA MET A 65 8.47 11.77 6.00
C MET A 65 8.20 11.95 4.50
N SER A 66 8.13 10.85 3.74
CA SER A 66 7.83 10.90 2.30
C SER A 66 6.46 11.51 2.02
N ALA A 67 5.45 11.17 2.83
CA ALA A 67 4.11 11.74 2.71
C ALA A 67 4.11 13.26 2.99
N ALA A 68 4.83 13.70 4.03
CA ALA A 68 4.99 15.11 4.36
C ALA A 68 5.66 15.88 3.22
N ILE A 69 6.81 15.41 2.76
CA ILE A 69 7.59 16.03 1.69
C ILE A 69 6.77 16.12 0.39
N SER A 70 6.10 15.03 0.00
CA SER A 70 5.26 15.00 -1.19
C SER A 70 4.12 16.04 -1.12
N ARG A 71 3.47 16.17 0.05
CA ARG A 71 2.43 17.16 0.26
C ARG A 71 2.95 18.59 0.12
N TYR A 72 4.04 18.93 0.81
CA TYR A 72 4.59 20.29 0.79
C TYR A 72 5.14 20.66 -0.58
N ILE A 73 5.82 19.77 -1.29
CA ILE A 73 6.28 19.98 -2.66
C ILE A 73 5.08 20.24 -3.58
N THR A 74 4.05 19.38 -3.55
CA THR A 74 2.86 19.52 -4.39
C THR A 74 2.13 20.84 -4.12
N TYR A 75 2.00 21.21 -2.85
CA TYR A 75 1.40 22.48 -2.45
C TYR A 75 2.18 23.69 -2.98
N THR A 76 3.51 23.67 -2.85
CA THR A 76 4.39 24.78 -3.31
C THR A 76 4.39 24.89 -4.85
N ILE A 77 4.32 23.77 -5.57
CA ILE A 77 4.12 23.77 -7.04
C ILE A 77 2.79 24.44 -7.39
N GLY A 78 1.72 24.13 -6.65
CA GLY A 78 0.41 24.76 -6.85
C GLY A 78 0.40 26.27 -6.64
N GLN A 79 1.28 26.77 -5.76
CA GLN A 79 1.47 28.22 -5.53
C GLN A 79 2.31 28.92 -6.61
N GLY A 80 2.98 28.19 -7.51
CA GLY A 80 3.81 28.75 -8.58
C GLY A 80 5.11 29.44 -8.13
N ASN A 81 5.52 29.29 -6.85
CA ASN A 81 6.71 29.95 -6.30
C ASN A 81 7.95 29.05 -6.43
N LYS A 82 8.67 29.22 -7.56
CA LYS A 82 9.88 28.44 -7.87
C LYS A 82 11.01 28.62 -6.84
N GLY A 83 11.20 29.82 -6.31
CA GLY A 83 12.25 30.08 -5.30
C GLY A 83 11.98 29.31 -4.01
N ARG A 84 10.74 29.32 -3.53
CA ARG A 84 10.32 28.56 -2.34
C ARG A 84 10.42 27.05 -2.57
N LEU A 85 10.15 26.58 -3.80
CA LEU A 85 10.22 25.17 -4.15
C LEU A 85 11.66 24.64 -4.05
N ARG A 86 12.68 25.41 -4.47
CA ARG A 86 14.10 25.05 -4.31
C ARG A 86 14.51 24.98 -2.84
N ILE A 87 14.05 25.94 -2.01
CA ILE A 87 14.28 25.92 -0.54
C ILE A 87 13.62 24.67 0.07
N MET A 88 12.38 24.39 -0.33
CA MET A 88 11.62 23.23 0.10
C MET A 88 12.36 21.93 -0.23
N PHE A 89 12.81 21.77 -1.47
CA PHE A 89 13.52 20.58 -1.92
C PHE A 89 14.83 20.38 -1.14
N SER A 90 15.68 21.42 -1.04
CA SER A 90 16.96 21.33 -0.33
C SER A 90 16.76 21.06 1.17
N THR A 91 15.78 21.72 1.81
CA THR A 91 15.44 21.46 3.22
C THR A 91 14.93 20.03 3.42
N SER A 92 14.14 19.50 2.47
CA SER A 92 13.64 18.12 2.53
C SER A 92 14.78 17.09 2.41
N VAL A 93 15.76 17.31 1.53
CA VAL A 93 16.94 16.44 1.42
C VAL A 93 17.76 16.47 2.71
N ASN A 94 18.00 17.66 3.27
CA ASN A 94 18.71 17.81 4.56
C ASN A 94 17.96 17.12 5.72
N ALA A 95 16.63 17.23 5.76
CA ALA A 95 15.80 16.52 6.74
C ALA A 95 15.98 15.00 6.63
N GLN A 96 16.01 14.46 5.40
CA GLN A 96 16.20 13.02 5.18
C GLN A 96 17.62 12.56 5.55
N ILE A 97 18.65 13.39 5.35
CA ILE A 97 20.02 13.09 5.79
C ILE A 97 20.06 13.03 7.33
N ILE A 98 19.48 14.00 8.03
CA ILE A 98 19.41 14.02 9.50
C ILE A 98 18.67 12.76 10.01
N MET A 99 17.51 12.45 9.41
CA MET A 99 16.73 11.26 9.78
C MET A 99 17.48 9.96 9.51
N SER A 100 18.27 9.90 8.42
CA SER A 100 19.12 8.75 8.12
C SER A 100 20.15 8.50 9.21
N VAL A 101 20.81 9.55 9.68
CA VAL A 101 21.80 9.45 10.78
C VAL A 101 21.16 8.96 12.06
N ILE A 102 20.00 9.51 12.43
CA ILE A 102 19.24 9.09 13.62
C ILE A 102 18.82 7.62 13.49
N ALA A 103 18.27 7.23 12.32
CA ALA A 103 17.83 5.87 12.07
C ALA A 103 19.00 4.86 12.13
N ILE A 104 20.17 5.20 11.56
CA ILE A 104 21.36 4.36 11.63
C ILE A 104 21.75 4.14 13.10
N ILE A 105 21.91 5.21 13.89
CA ILE A 105 22.33 5.10 15.30
C ILE A 105 21.38 4.20 16.09
N LEU A 106 20.07 4.39 15.93
CA LEU A 106 19.07 3.60 16.65
C LEU A 106 19.08 2.13 16.21
N LEU A 107 19.17 1.90 14.89
CA LEU A 107 19.18 0.54 14.34
C LEU A 107 20.48 -0.19 14.62
N GLU A 108 21.64 0.48 14.60
CA GLU A 108 22.93 -0.12 14.98
C GLU A 108 22.90 -0.61 16.43
N ILE A 109 22.45 0.24 17.36
CA ILE A 109 22.36 -0.14 18.78
C ILE A 109 21.40 -1.34 18.95
N PHE A 110 20.19 -1.23 18.44
CA PHE A 110 19.16 -2.26 18.58
C PHE A 110 19.48 -3.52 17.77
N GLY A 111 19.88 -3.35 16.49
CA GLY A 111 20.07 -4.46 15.58
C GLY A 111 21.28 -5.33 15.91
N ILE A 112 22.41 -4.73 16.32
CA ILE A 112 23.58 -5.49 16.76
C ILE A 112 23.28 -6.25 18.06
N TRP A 113 22.62 -5.58 19.02
CA TRP A 113 22.17 -6.26 20.25
C TRP A 113 21.25 -7.45 19.93
N PHE A 114 20.24 -7.23 19.08
CA PHE A 114 19.27 -8.26 18.73
C PHE A 114 19.91 -9.45 17.99
N LEU A 115 20.77 -9.17 16.97
CA LEU A 115 21.45 -10.22 16.20
C LEU A 115 22.38 -11.09 17.05
N ASN A 116 23.02 -10.52 18.08
CA ASN A 116 23.97 -11.24 18.90
C ASN A 116 23.33 -11.98 20.09
N ASN A 117 22.17 -11.51 20.59
CA ASN A 117 21.61 -12.03 21.83
C ASN A 117 20.27 -12.75 21.67
N GLU A 118 19.41 -12.28 20.76
CA GLU A 118 18.01 -12.73 20.66
C GLU A 118 17.73 -13.50 19.37
N ALA A 119 18.45 -13.19 18.29
CA ALA A 119 18.20 -13.83 17.00
C ALA A 119 18.73 -15.26 16.97
N ASN A 120 17.85 -16.20 16.65
CA ASN A 120 18.23 -17.60 16.50
C ASN A 120 18.91 -17.83 15.12
N ILE A 121 20.19 -17.45 15.03
CA ILE A 121 21.01 -17.55 13.82
C ILE A 121 22.01 -18.69 14.00
N PRO A 122 22.19 -19.60 13.02
CA PRO A 122 23.23 -20.62 13.07
C PRO A 122 24.61 -20.01 13.30
N GLN A 123 25.39 -20.56 14.23
CA GLN A 123 26.69 -19.98 14.67
C GLN A 123 27.65 -19.68 13.53
N GLY A 124 27.70 -20.50 12.49
CA GLY A 124 28.54 -20.28 11.31
C GLY A 124 28.06 -19.16 10.36
N ARG A 125 26.88 -18.56 10.59
CA ARG A 125 26.26 -17.57 9.71
C ARG A 125 26.14 -16.16 10.30
N ILE A 126 26.61 -15.96 11.53
CA ILE A 126 26.49 -14.67 12.23
C ILE A 126 27.22 -13.54 11.49
N VAL A 127 28.40 -13.82 10.92
CA VAL A 127 29.17 -12.86 10.13
C VAL A 127 28.40 -12.44 8.88
N ALA A 128 27.78 -13.41 8.18
CA ALA A 128 26.95 -13.13 7.03
C ALA A 128 25.72 -12.29 7.40
N ALA A 129 25.08 -12.56 8.55
CA ALA A 129 23.96 -11.78 9.06
C ALA A 129 24.35 -10.32 9.33
N HIS A 130 25.52 -10.07 9.92
CA HIS A 130 26.04 -8.71 10.10
C HIS A 130 26.30 -8.00 8.77
N TRP A 131 26.90 -8.66 7.77
CA TRP A 131 27.07 -8.09 6.43
C TRP A 131 25.74 -7.72 5.78
N VAL A 132 24.74 -8.60 5.86
CA VAL A 132 23.40 -8.32 5.35
C VAL A 132 22.77 -7.15 6.06
N PHE A 133 22.95 -7.05 7.38
CA PHE A 133 22.43 -5.96 8.19
C PHE A 133 23.06 -4.62 7.80
N GLN A 134 24.38 -4.55 7.64
CA GLN A 134 25.06 -3.33 7.19
C GLN A 134 24.61 -2.92 5.77
N CYS A 135 24.51 -3.87 4.85
CA CYS A 135 23.99 -3.61 3.50
C CYS A 135 22.53 -3.11 3.54
N ALA A 136 21.70 -3.65 4.44
CA ALA A 136 20.33 -3.21 4.60
C ALA A 136 20.23 -1.77 5.16
N LEU A 137 21.10 -1.39 6.10
CA LEU A 137 21.22 -0.01 6.60
C LEU A 137 21.63 0.97 5.50
N ILE A 138 22.64 0.61 4.68
CA ILE A 138 23.04 1.42 3.52
C ILE A 138 21.85 1.59 2.55
N SER A 139 21.13 0.52 2.27
CA SER A 139 19.95 0.56 1.40
C SER A 139 18.84 1.46 1.97
N LEU A 140 18.66 1.47 3.30
CA LEU A 140 17.75 2.38 3.99
C LEU A 140 18.14 3.84 3.77
N VAL A 141 19.42 4.20 3.95
CA VAL A 141 19.92 5.57 3.72
C VAL A 141 19.67 6.02 2.28
N ILE A 142 19.99 5.14 1.32
CA ILE A 142 19.75 5.40 -0.11
C ILE A 142 18.25 5.67 -0.37
N SER A 143 17.38 4.88 0.23
CA SER A 143 15.93 5.03 0.12
C SER A 143 15.43 6.35 0.70
N LEU A 144 15.89 6.72 1.91
CA LEU A 144 15.55 7.99 2.57
C LEU A 144 15.97 9.20 1.72
N ILE A 145 17.23 9.24 1.26
CA ILE A 145 17.75 10.33 0.43
C ILE A 145 17.06 10.38 -0.95
N SER A 146 16.54 9.26 -1.45
CA SER A 146 15.80 9.20 -2.72
C SER A 146 14.37 9.72 -2.60
N SER A 147 13.80 9.75 -1.41
CA SER A 147 12.40 10.12 -1.15
C SER A 147 12.01 11.52 -1.68
N PRO A 148 12.78 12.62 -1.50
CA PRO A 148 12.45 13.93 -2.06
C PRO A 148 12.42 13.95 -3.60
N TYR A 149 13.28 13.16 -4.26
CA TYR A 149 13.32 13.04 -5.71
C TYR A 149 12.09 12.31 -6.24
N ASN A 150 11.67 11.24 -5.56
CA ASN A 150 10.42 10.54 -5.86
C ASN A 150 9.21 11.46 -5.67
N ALA A 151 9.21 12.28 -4.61
CA ALA A 151 8.16 13.25 -4.34
C ALA A 151 8.05 14.29 -5.45
N LEU A 152 9.17 14.78 -6.03
CA LEU A 152 9.16 15.66 -7.22
C LEU A 152 8.52 14.99 -8.43
N LEU A 153 8.89 13.74 -8.75
CA LEU A 153 8.30 13.00 -9.87
C LEU A 153 6.77 12.87 -9.74
N VAL A 154 6.30 12.55 -8.54
CA VAL A 154 4.88 12.44 -8.23
C VAL A 154 4.18 13.80 -8.32
N ALA A 155 4.78 14.85 -7.75
CA ALA A 155 4.23 16.19 -7.73
C ALA A 155 4.13 16.83 -9.13
N HIS A 156 5.10 16.55 -10.00
CA HIS A 156 5.06 16.95 -11.43
C HIS A 156 4.26 15.97 -12.30
N GLU A 157 3.57 14.99 -11.70
CA GLU A 157 2.72 14.00 -12.38
C GLU A 157 3.47 13.15 -13.42
N ARG A 158 4.80 12.95 -13.24
CA ARG A 158 5.64 12.08 -14.09
C ARG A 158 5.52 10.62 -13.69
N MET A 159 4.28 10.13 -13.56
CA MET A 159 3.98 8.76 -13.10
C MET A 159 4.55 7.66 -13.99
N GLY A 160 4.76 7.95 -15.29
CA GLY A 160 5.40 7.01 -16.22
C GLY A 160 6.85 6.69 -15.80
N ILE A 161 7.65 7.72 -15.48
CA ILE A 161 9.04 7.53 -15.03
C ILE A 161 9.07 6.76 -13.71
N TYR A 162 8.20 7.12 -12.77
CA TYR A 162 8.06 6.40 -11.50
C TYR A 162 7.68 4.93 -11.71
N ALA A 163 6.81 4.61 -12.66
CA ALA A 163 6.45 3.25 -13.00
C ALA A 163 7.62 2.47 -13.62
N TYR A 164 8.31 3.06 -14.60
CA TYR A 164 9.45 2.41 -15.26
C TYR A 164 10.62 2.16 -14.29
N THR A 165 10.93 3.10 -13.40
CA THR A 165 11.98 2.91 -12.40
C THR A 165 11.63 1.84 -11.38
N SER A 166 10.36 1.73 -10.97
CA SER A 166 9.92 0.64 -10.10
C SER A 166 9.99 -0.74 -10.78
N ILE A 167 9.66 -0.81 -12.07
CA ILE A 167 9.81 -2.06 -12.85
C ILE A 167 11.30 -2.40 -13.01
N ALA A 168 12.13 -1.41 -13.34
CA ALA A 168 13.58 -1.61 -13.43
C ALA A 168 14.17 -2.12 -12.10
N GLU A 169 13.71 -1.58 -10.96
CA GLU A 169 14.14 -2.02 -9.64
C GLU A 169 13.87 -3.52 -9.42
N VAL A 170 12.64 -3.97 -9.62
CA VAL A 170 12.29 -5.37 -9.37
C VAL A 170 12.96 -6.31 -10.39
N THR A 171 13.16 -5.86 -11.63
CA THR A 171 13.86 -6.63 -12.66
C THR A 171 15.35 -6.75 -12.35
N LEU A 172 16.01 -5.68 -11.89
CA LEU A 172 17.40 -5.70 -11.47
C LEU A 172 17.59 -6.57 -10.22
N LYS A 173 16.67 -6.52 -9.26
CA LYS A 173 16.67 -7.42 -8.09
C LYS A 173 16.51 -8.89 -8.50
N LEU A 174 15.66 -9.19 -9.47
CA LEU A 174 15.53 -10.54 -10.03
C LEU A 174 16.83 -10.96 -10.72
N ALA A 175 17.45 -10.09 -11.52
CA ALA A 175 18.74 -10.36 -12.15
C ALA A 175 19.84 -10.63 -11.08
N ALA A 176 19.85 -9.87 -9.98
CA ALA A 176 20.76 -10.12 -8.86
C ALA A 176 20.56 -11.52 -8.26
N VAL A 177 19.30 -11.98 -8.13
CA VAL A 177 19.01 -13.35 -7.65
C VAL A 177 19.48 -14.41 -8.65
N PHE A 178 19.39 -14.18 -9.96
CA PHE A 178 19.97 -15.10 -10.94
C PHE A 178 21.50 -15.11 -10.91
N MET A 179 22.14 -13.96 -10.68
CA MET A 179 23.62 -13.89 -10.56
C MET A 179 24.16 -14.72 -9.39
N ILE A 180 23.45 -14.76 -8.25
CA ILE A 180 23.91 -15.57 -7.11
C ILE A 180 23.79 -17.08 -7.35
N LEU A 181 22.95 -17.54 -8.29
CA LEU A 181 22.84 -18.95 -8.62
C LEU A 181 24.15 -19.53 -9.22
N THR A 182 24.88 -18.70 -9.97
CA THR A 182 26.14 -19.07 -10.64
C THR A 182 27.38 -18.76 -9.80
N PHE A 183 27.20 -18.27 -8.56
CA PHE A 183 28.31 -17.88 -7.70
C PHE A 183 28.63 -18.96 -6.68
N ASP A 184 29.93 -19.30 -6.58
CA ASP A 184 30.41 -20.38 -5.70
C ASP A 184 30.78 -19.89 -4.28
N GLY A 185 30.75 -18.56 -4.03
CA GLY A 185 31.01 -17.98 -2.72
C GLY A 185 29.75 -17.81 -1.86
N ASP A 186 29.81 -16.91 -0.88
CA ASP A 186 28.66 -16.64 -0.01
C ASP A 186 27.55 -15.89 -0.75
N ARG A 187 26.53 -16.63 -1.17
CA ARG A 187 25.38 -16.14 -1.94
C ARG A 187 24.58 -15.10 -1.19
N LEU A 188 24.48 -15.22 0.14
CA LEU A 188 23.71 -14.29 0.96
C LEU A 188 24.37 -12.90 1.02
N ILE A 189 25.68 -12.86 1.24
CA ILE A 189 26.45 -11.61 1.25
C ILE A 189 26.43 -10.95 -0.13
N LEU A 190 26.68 -11.73 -1.19
CA LEU A 190 26.63 -11.22 -2.56
C LEU A 190 25.26 -10.61 -2.90
N LEU A 191 24.17 -11.27 -2.54
CA LEU A 191 22.82 -10.75 -2.76
C LEU A 191 22.60 -9.41 -2.05
N ALA A 192 23.07 -9.28 -0.80
CA ALA A 192 22.98 -8.04 -0.04
C ALA A 192 23.72 -6.90 -0.73
N ILE A 193 24.96 -7.16 -1.19
CA ILE A 193 25.77 -6.17 -1.93
C ILE A 193 25.09 -5.78 -3.25
N LEU A 194 24.60 -6.74 -4.02
CA LEU A 194 23.91 -6.47 -5.29
C LEU A 194 22.64 -5.62 -5.07
N ASN A 195 21.89 -5.86 -4.00
CA ASN A 195 20.74 -5.03 -3.67
C ASN A 195 21.13 -3.58 -3.34
N VAL A 196 22.26 -3.35 -2.66
CA VAL A 196 22.81 -2.01 -2.44
C VAL A 196 23.18 -1.35 -3.78
N LEU A 197 23.86 -2.08 -4.67
CA LEU A 197 24.25 -1.57 -5.99
C LEU A 197 23.03 -1.18 -6.84
N VAL A 198 21.99 -1.98 -6.82
CA VAL A 198 20.69 -1.63 -7.46
C VAL A 198 20.14 -0.34 -6.87
N GLY A 199 20.14 -0.20 -5.54
CA GLY A 199 19.69 1.02 -4.86
C GLY A 199 20.50 2.25 -5.27
N VAL A 200 21.83 2.14 -5.31
CA VAL A 200 22.74 3.22 -5.75
C VAL A 200 22.46 3.60 -7.21
N ALA A 201 22.34 2.62 -8.10
CA ALA A 201 22.07 2.88 -9.52
C ALA A 201 20.76 3.65 -9.71
N LEU A 202 19.70 3.26 -9.01
CA LEU A 202 18.41 3.96 -9.04
C LEU A 202 18.52 5.37 -8.45
N ARG A 203 19.25 5.53 -7.35
CA ARG A 203 19.48 6.85 -6.73
C ARG A 203 20.21 7.80 -7.69
N VAL A 204 21.24 7.32 -8.37
CA VAL A 204 21.97 8.09 -9.37
C VAL A 204 21.04 8.48 -10.53
N PHE A 205 20.23 7.53 -11.01
CA PHE A 205 19.26 7.80 -12.06
C PHE A 205 18.22 8.87 -11.64
N TYR A 206 17.64 8.76 -10.45
CA TYR A 206 16.70 9.77 -9.94
C TYR A 206 17.36 11.16 -9.82
N GLY A 207 18.59 11.21 -9.31
CA GLY A 207 19.36 12.46 -9.20
C GLY A 207 19.60 13.09 -10.56
N TRP A 208 20.10 12.32 -11.52
CA TRP A 208 20.35 12.77 -12.89
C TRP A 208 19.06 13.24 -13.58
N TYR A 209 17.99 12.44 -13.51
CA TYR A 209 16.73 12.77 -14.16
C TYR A 209 16.10 14.04 -13.59
N CYS A 210 16.00 14.15 -12.26
CA CYS A 210 15.41 15.30 -11.61
C CYS A 210 16.23 16.57 -11.86
N HIS A 211 17.57 16.49 -11.78
CA HIS A 211 18.44 17.63 -12.05
C HIS A 211 18.30 18.15 -13.48
N LYS A 212 18.11 17.24 -14.46
CA LYS A 212 17.95 17.62 -15.88
C LYS A 212 16.58 18.23 -16.20
N HIS A 213 15.50 17.83 -15.50
CA HIS A 213 14.13 18.17 -15.87
C HIS A 213 13.44 19.15 -14.93
N PHE A 214 13.98 19.35 -13.71
CA PHE A 214 13.39 20.21 -12.70
C PHE A 214 14.41 21.23 -12.19
N GLU A 215 14.16 22.51 -12.42
CA GLU A 215 15.05 23.61 -12.01
C GLU A 215 15.26 23.63 -10.47
N GLU A 216 14.23 23.27 -9.72
CA GLU A 216 14.23 23.21 -8.25
C GLU A 216 15.04 22.05 -7.69
N ALA A 217 15.34 21.01 -8.47
CA ALA A 217 16.08 19.82 -8.02
C ALA A 217 17.59 20.07 -7.84
N GLN A 218 18.01 21.33 -7.83
CA GLN A 218 19.38 21.75 -7.53
C GLN A 218 19.58 21.80 -6.01
N TYR A 219 20.03 20.67 -5.46
CA TYR A 219 20.34 20.56 -4.04
C TYR A 219 21.52 21.44 -3.64
N SER A 220 21.37 22.15 -2.51
CA SER A 220 22.45 22.92 -1.90
C SER A 220 22.40 22.74 -0.38
N THR A 221 23.54 22.36 0.21
CA THR A 221 23.70 22.23 1.67
C THR A 221 23.50 23.56 2.40
N LYS A 222 23.78 24.69 1.72
CA LYS A 222 23.66 26.03 2.29
C LYS A 222 22.20 26.51 2.40
N ILE A 223 21.29 25.89 1.66
CA ILE A 223 19.87 26.27 1.67
C ILE A 223 19.15 25.40 2.70
N PHE A 224 18.85 26.02 3.84
CA PHE A 224 18.19 25.34 4.95
C PHE A 224 17.24 26.30 5.68
N ASP A 225 15.96 25.95 5.69
CA ASP A 225 14.91 26.69 6.40
C ASP A 225 14.47 25.92 7.65
N LYS A 226 14.84 26.44 8.83
CA LYS A 226 14.49 25.85 10.13
C LYS A 226 12.98 25.84 10.39
N GLY A 227 12.25 26.87 9.92
CA GLY A 227 10.79 26.95 10.06
C GLY A 227 10.11 25.84 9.31
N LEU A 228 10.51 25.66 8.06
CA LEU A 228 10.04 24.61 7.19
C LEU A 228 10.39 23.20 7.72
N LEU A 229 11.62 23.01 8.21
CA LEU A 229 12.01 21.74 8.84
C LEU A 229 11.09 21.42 10.02
N LYS A 230 10.79 22.42 10.89
CA LYS A 230 9.87 22.26 12.01
C LYS A 230 8.47 21.86 11.54
N GLU A 231 7.95 22.51 10.49
CA GLU A 231 6.64 22.17 9.93
C GLU A 231 6.60 20.73 9.40
N ILE A 232 7.61 20.32 8.60
CA ILE A 232 7.74 18.96 8.08
C ILE A 232 7.82 17.94 9.22
N THR A 233 8.63 18.21 10.24
CA THR A 233 8.84 17.32 11.39
C THR A 233 7.58 17.18 12.23
N VAL A 234 6.88 18.28 12.53
CA VAL A 234 5.60 18.25 13.29
C VAL A 234 4.54 17.48 12.51
N PHE A 235 4.40 17.74 11.20
CA PHE A 235 3.45 17.00 10.37
C PHE A 235 3.80 15.51 10.28
N SER A 236 5.09 15.18 10.12
CA SER A 236 5.58 13.80 10.13
C SER A 236 5.34 13.13 11.49
N GLY A 237 5.52 13.84 12.59
CA GLY A 237 5.25 13.35 13.94
C GLY A 237 3.79 12.92 14.13
N TRP A 238 2.84 13.71 13.66
CA TRP A 238 1.42 13.31 13.69
C TRP A 238 1.12 12.08 12.82
N ASN A 239 1.74 12.00 11.64
CA ASN A 239 1.61 10.80 10.80
C ASN A 239 2.30 9.58 11.44
N LEU A 240 3.43 9.78 12.11
CA LEU A 240 4.14 8.72 12.82
C LEU A 240 3.27 8.17 13.97
N LEU A 241 2.59 9.02 14.71
CA LEU A 241 1.67 8.59 15.79
C LEU A 241 0.54 7.72 15.23
N ASN A 242 -0.09 8.14 14.12
CA ASN A 242 -1.15 7.37 13.48
C ASN A 242 -0.66 6.06 12.88
N ASN A 243 0.42 6.09 12.11
CA ASN A 243 1.00 4.89 11.50
C ASN A 243 1.63 3.97 12.55
N GLY A 244 2.21 4.53 13.61
CA GLY A 244 2.78 3.80 14.74
C GLY A 244 1.71 3.01 15.50
N ALA A 245 0.58 3.63 15.81
CA ALA A 245 -0.56 2.95 16.42
C ALA A 245 -1.05 1.77 15.56
N TRP A 246 -1.13 1.96 14.24
CA TRP A 246 -1.50 0.91 13.29
C TRP A 246 -0.49 -0.24 13.23
N VAL A 247 0.82 0.06 13.17
CA VAL A 247 1.87 -0.98 13.18
C VAL A 247 1.90 -1.70 14.52
N PHE A 248 1.74 -0.99 15.63
CA PHE A 248 1.61 -1.61 16.95
C PHE A 248 0.40 -2.54 17.01
N ALA A 249 -0.76 -2.14 16.48
CA ALA A 249 -1.93 -2.99 16.40
C ALA A 249 -1.66 -4.25 15.58
N THR A 250 -1.11 -4.12 14.36
CA THR A 250 -0.89 -5.26 13.45
C THR A 250 0.19 -6.21 13.94
N GLN A 251 1.34 -5.69 14.37
CA GLN A 251 2.45 -6.51 14.86
C GLN A 251 2.18 -7.03 16.28
N GLY A 252 1.54 -6.24 17.12
CA GLY A 252 1.10 -6.67 18.45
C GLY A 252 0.13 -7.84 18.38
N VAL A 253 -0.87 -7.77 17.48
CA VAL A 253 -1.79 -8.91 17.26
C VAL A 253 -1.07 -10.13 16.68
N ASN A 254 -0.06 -9.96 15.80
CA ASN A 254 0.77 -11.07 15.35
C ASN A 254 1.49 -11.75 16.53
N MET A 255 2.01 -10.95 17.47
CA MET A 255 2.64 -11.47 18.68
C MET A 255 1.63 -12.21 19.57
N LEU A 256 0.43 -11.64 19.78
CA LEU A 256 -0.63 -12.31 20.55
C LEU A 256 -1.04 -13.63 19.92
N VAL A 257 -1.23 -13.68 18.60
CA VAL A 257 -1.54 -14.93 17.90
C VAL A 257 -0.44 -15.98 18.11
N ASN A 258 0.83 -15.56 18.12
CA ASN A 258 1.95 -16.45 18.41
C ASN A 258 1.89 -17.01 19.84
N VAL A 259 1.70 -16.12 20.81
CA VAL A 259 1.69 -16.46 22.26
C VAL A 259 0.53 -17.38 22.61
N PHE A 260 -0.69 -17.10 22.11
CA PHE A 260 -1.89 -17.85 22.48
C PHE A 260 -2.13 -19.10 21.62
N PHE A 261 -1.74 -19.09 20.35
CA PHE A 261 -2.08 -20.15 19.40
C PHE A 261 -0.88 -20.80 18.72
N GLY A 262 0.29 -20.15 18.73
CA GLY A 262 1.55 -20.70 18.22
C GLY A 262 1.88 -20.28 16.77
N VAL A 263 3.04 -20.78 16.31
CA VAL A 263 3.71 -20.37 15.06
C VAL A 263 2.90 -20.71 13.80
N SER A 264 2.18 -21.85 13.81
CA SER A 264 1.40 -22.32 12.66
C SER A 264 0.30 -21.33 12.27
N TYR A 265 -0.36 -20.72 13.26
CA TYR A 265 -1.38 -19.70 13.02
C TYR A 265 -0.78 -18.40 12.47
N ASN A 266 0.43 -18.04 12.91
CA ASN A 266 1.14 -16.90 12.34
C ASN A 266 1.53 -17.12 10.87
N ALA A 267 1.94 -18.34 10.53
CA ALA A 267 2.22 -18.69 9.14
C ALA A 267 0.96 -18.56 8.27
N ALA A 268 -0.17 -19.09 8.74
CA ALA A 268 -1.46 -18.98 8.07
C ALA A 268 -1.88 -17.49 7.90
N ARG A 269 -1.69 -16.67 8.93
CA ARG A 269 -1.94 -15.22 8.89
C ARG A 269 -1.04 -14.51 7.91
N GLY A 270 0.25 -14.84 7.85
CA GLY A 270 1.22 -14.30 6.91
C GLY A 270 0.85 -14.58 5.45
N ILE A 271 0.36 -15.80 5.17
CA ILE A 271 -0.14 -16.19 3.85
C ILE A 271 -1.36 -15.33 3.46
N ALA A 272 -2.34 -15.25 4.34
CA ALA A 272 -3.53 -14.42 4.12
C ALA A 272 -3.16 -12.94 3.88
N GLN A 273 -2.21 -12.40 4.65
CA GLN A 273 -1.74 -11.04 4.52
C GLN A 273 -1.00 -10.77 3.21
N THR A 274 -0.31 -11.77 2.65
CA THR A 274 0.37 -11.63 1.35
C THR A 274 -0.65 -11.41 0.22
N VAL A 275 -1.70 -12.24 0.17
CA VAL A 275 -2.79 -12.06 -0.81
C VAL A 275 -3.53 -10.75 -0.57
N ASN A 276 -3.86 -10.46 0.68
CA ASN A 276 -4.51 -9.23 1.09
C ASN A 276 -3.75 -7.99 0.62
N SER A 277 -2.44 -7.94 0.83
CA SER A 277 -1.59 -6.82 0.42
C SER A 277 -1.56 -6.64 -1.09
N ALA A 278 -1.57 -7.73 -1.87
CA ALA A 278 -1.63 -7.65 -3.33
C ALA A 278 -2.93 -6.99 -3.81
N VAL A 279 -4.07 -7.42 -3.25
CA VAL A 279 -5.38 -6.85 -3.58
C VAL A 279 -5.50 -5.39 -3.12
N GLN A 280 -5.05 -5.08 -1.90
CA GLN A 280 -5.06 -3.71 -1.38
C GLN A 280 -4.19 -2.76 -2.21
N ASN A 281 -3.01 -3.19 -2.64
CA ASN A 281 -2.15 -2.39 -3.51
C ASN A 281 -2.82 -2.07 -4.84
N PHE A 282 -3.55 -3.03 -5.41
CA PHE A 282 -4.28 -2.82 -6.65
C PHE A 282 -5.39 -1.77 -6.49
N VAL A 283 -6.24 -1.90 -5.48
CA VAL A 283 -7.32 -0.94 -5.19
C VAL A 283 -6.77 0.40 -4.70
N GLY A 284 -5.67 0.38 -3.93
CA GLY A 284 -4.98 1.58 -3.45
C GLY A 284 -4.47 2.47 -4.59
N ASN A 285 -3.90 1.89 -5.65
CA ASN A 285 -3.48 2.64 -6.84
C ASN A 285 -4.66 3.34 -7.53
N PHE A 286 -5.83 2.68 -7.57
CA PHE A 286 -7.04 3.29 -8.10
C PHE A 286 -7.49 4.49 -7.25
N THR A 287 -7.57 4.33 -5.94
CA THR A 287 -7.96 5.42 -5.04
C THR A 287 -6.95 6.57 -5.06
N MET A 288 -5.65 6.27 -5.25
CA MET A 288 -4.60 7.28 -5.38
C MET A 288 -4.81 8.22 -6.57
N ALA A 289 -5.43 7.74 -7.66
CA ALA A 289 -5.73 8.56 -8.82
C ALA A 289 -6.79 9.65 -8.54
N PHE A 290 -7.67 9.46 -7.57
CA PHE A 290 -8.66 10.47 -7.14
C PHE A 290 -8.06 11.55 -6.26
N SER A 291 -6.99 11.27 -5.53
CA SER A 291 -6.40 12.16 -4.53
C SER A 291 -6.06 13.56 -5.05
N PRO A 292 -5.34 13.72 -6.19
CA PRO A 292 -5.01 15.05 -6.69
C PRO A 292 -6.24 15.86 -7.11
N GLN A 293 -7.27 15.20 -7.65
CA GLN A 293 -8.50 15.88 -8.07
C GLN A 293 -9.32 16.36 -6.88
N ILE A 294 -9.48 15.51 -5.84
CA ILE A 294 -10.16 15.90 -4.61
C ILE A 294 -9.47 17.12 -4.01
N THR A 295 -8.14 17.09 -3.89
CA THR A 295 -7.36 18.18 -3.30
C THR A 295 -7.44 19.46 -4.13
N LYS A 296 -7.31 19.38 -5.48
CA LYS A 296 -7.41 20.54 -6.36
C LYS A 296 -8.80 21.18 -6.36
N SER A 297 -9.86 20.36 -6.38
CA SER A 297 -11.23 20.87 -6.36
C SER A 297 -11.55 21.56 -5.03
N TYR A 298 -11.10 20.96 -3.91
CA TYR A 298 -11.24 21.57 -2.60
C TYR A 298 -10.49 22.90 -2.49
N ALA A 299 -9.22 22.95 -2.95
CA ALA A 299 -8.40 24.14 -2.95
C ALA A 299 -8.93 25.26 -3.87
N ALA A 300 -9.66 24.89 -4.93
CA ALA A 300 -10.34 25.84 -5.81
C ALA A 300 -11.67 26.36 -5.25
N GLY A 301 -12.08 25.95 -4.04
CA GLY A 301 -13.35 26.33 -3.42
C GLY A 301 -14.57 25.51 -3.87
N ASP A 302 -14.41 24.58 -4.84
CA ASP A 302 -15.49 23.70 -5.28
C ASP A 302 -15.62 22.47 -4.35
N THR A 303 -16.02 22.75 -3.11
CA THR A 303 -16.15 21.73 -2.05
C THR A 303 -17.22 20.70 -2.42
N GLU A 304 -18.30 21.10 -3.09
CA GLU A 304 -19.37 20.19 -3.50
C GLU A 304 -18.89 19.15 -4.51
N TYR A 305 -18.09 19.57 -5.50
CA TYR A 305 -17.49 18.64 -6.45
C TYR A 305 -16.46 17.72 -5.79
N ALA A 306 -15.67 18.23 -4.83
CA ALA A 306 -14.73 17.41 -4.06
C ALA A 306 -15.45 16.32 -3.25
N ILE A 307 -16.62 16.63 -2.63
CA ILE A 307 -17.46 15.66 -1.93
C ILE A 307 -18.04 14.63 -2.92
N ARG A 308 -18.54 15.06 -4.08
CA ARG A 308 -19.01 14.13 -5.13
C ARG A 308 -17.92 13.19 -5.61
N LEU A 309 -16.69 13.68 -5.80
CA LEU A 309 -15.52 12.85 -6.16
C LEU A 309 -15.17 11.85 -5.05
N CYS A 310 -15.23 12.27 -3.78
CA CYS A 310 -15.03 11.39 -2.63
C CYS A 310 -16.05 10.24 -2.62
N ASN A 311 -17.36 10.54 -2.75
CA ASN A 311 -18.43 9.54 -2.74
C ASN A 311 -18.28 8.55 -3.91
N ARG A 312 -18.05 9.05 -5.13
CA ARG A 312 -17.81 8.22 -6.32
C ARG A 312 -16.56 7.36 -6.18
N GLY A 313 -15.44 7.95 -5.73
CA GLY A 313 -14.20 7.24 -5.52
C GLY A 313 -14.34 6.12 -4.49
N THR A 314 -15.08 6.34 -3.41
CA THR A 314 -15.39 5.32 -2.39
C THR A 314 -16.24 4.19 -2.98
N LYS A 315 -17.31 4.53 -3.72
CA LYS A 315 -18.16 3.55 -4.40
C LYS A 315 -17.36 2.67 -5.37
N PHE A 316 -16.55 3.27 -6.23
CA PHE A 316 -15.75 2.52 -7.19
C PHE A 316 -14.65 1.68 -6.53
N ALA A 317 -14.00 2.17 -5.46
CA ALA A 317 -13.03 1.39 -4.70
C ALA A 317 -13.67 0.14 -4.09
N TRP A 318 -14.87 0.26 -3.53
CA TRP A 318 -15.63 -0.87 -3.00
C TRP A 318 -15.95 -1.89 -4.10
N MET A 319 -16.54 -1.44 -5.21
CA MET A 319 -16.86 -2.33 -6.34
C MET A 319 -15.63 -3.06 -6.87
N MET A 320 -14.50 -2.35 -6.98
CA MET A 320 -13.23 -2.94 -7.42
C MET A 320 -12.74 -4.00 -6.43
N MET A 321 -12.89 -3.77 -5.11
CA MET A 321 -12.57 -4.79 -4.11
C MET A 321 -13.40 -6.06 -4.31
N TYR A 322 -14.68 -5.94 -4.60
CA TYR A 322 -15.55 -7.09 -4.79
C TYR A 322 -15.21 -7.96 -6.00
N ILE A 323 -14.61 -7.39 -7.05
CA ILE A 323 -14.07 -8.16 -8.19
C ILE A 323 -13.02 -9.19 -7.72
N PHE A 324 -12.30 -8.88 -6.61
CA PHE A 324 -11.32 -9.80 -6.02
C PHE A 324 -11.91 -10.62 -4.87
N ILE A 325 -12.71 -10.01 -4.01
CA ILE A 325 -13.28 -10.66 -2.82
C ILE A 325 -14.09 -11.89 -3.21
N VAL A 326 -14.98 -11.76 -4.19
CA VAL A 326 -15.92 -12.84 -4.55
C VAL A 326 -15.18 -14.10 -5.03
N PRO A 327 -14.32 -14.05 -6.08
CA PRO A 327 -13.60 -15.24 -6.53
C PRO A 327 -12.62 -15.77 -5.48
N VAL A 328 -11.91 -14.88 -4.76
CA VAL A 328 -10.95 -15.30 -3.72
C VAL A 328 -11.67 -15.98 -2.56
N CYS A 329 -12.81 -15.48 -2.09
CA CYS A 329 -13.55 -16.10 -0.99
C CYS A 329 -14.19 -17.43 -1.38
N CYS A 330 -14.70 -17.55 -2.62
CA CYS A 330 -15.32 -18.78 -3.10
C CYS A 330 -14.29 -19.90 -3.36
N GLU A 331 -13.14 -19.56 -3.94
CA GLU A 331 -12.11 -20.50 -4.36
C GLU A 331 -10.82 -20.40 -3.54
N ALA A 332 -10.90 -19.92 -2.28
CA ALA A 332 -9.74 -19.71 -1.41
C ALA A 332 -8.88 -20.97 -1.24
N GLU A 333 -9.51 -22.11 -1.07
CA GLU A 333 -8.84 -23.41 -0.89
C GLU A 333 -8.05 -23.78 -2.14
N THR A 334 -8.70 -23.83 -3.28
CA THR A 334 -8.06 -24.19 -4.57
C THR A 334 -6.97 -23.20 -4.93
N LEU A 335 -7.21 -21.89 -4.72
CA LEU A 335 -6.22 -20.84 -4.96
C LEU A 335 -4.95 -21.04 -4.12
N LEU A 336 -5.10 -21.33 -2.83
CA LEU A 336 -3.96 -21.54 -1.95
C LEU A 336 -3.24 -22.86 -2.26
N HIS A 337 -3.96 -23.92 -2.65
CA HIS A 337 -3.35 -25.17 -3.10
C HIS A 337 -2.52 -25.01 -4.39
N ILE A 338 -3.03 -24.26 -5.37
CA ILE A 338 -2.28 -23.97 -6.61
C ILE A 338 -1.01 -23.16 -6.31
N TRP A 339 -1.10 -22.22 -5.37
CA TRP A 339 0.03 -21.34 -5.06
C TRP A 339 1.07 -22.02 -4.17
N LEU A 340 0.65 -22.69 -3.08
CA LEU A 340 1.54 -23.20 -2.03
C LEU A 340 1.80 -24.69 -2.14
N GLY A 341 0.92 -25.46 -2.75
CA GLY A 341 0.92 -26.93 -2.74
C GLY A 341 0.34 -27.50 -1.43
N GLN A 342 1.02 -27.25 -0.31
CA GLN A 342 0.50 -27.58 1.03
C GLN A 342 -0.05 -26.31 1.69
N VAL A 343 -1.31 -26.35 2.10
CA VAL A 343 -2.01 -25.20 2.70
C VAL A 343 -2.05 -25.40 4.22
N PRO A 344 -1.40 -24.52 5.02
CA PRO A 344 -1.52 -24.59 6.47
C PRO A 344 -2.98 -24.45 6.91
N GLU A 345 -3.33 -25.18 7.97
CA GLU A 345 -4.63 -25.07 8.61
C GLU A 345 -4.96 -23.60 8.92
N TRP A 346 -6.21 -23.21 8.83
CA TRP A 346 -6.71 -21.83 9.04
C TRP A 346 -6.38 -20.82 7.95
N SER A 347 -5.45 -21.10 7.02
CA SER A 347 -5.09 -20.13 5.95
C SER A 347 -6.28 -19.72 5.10
N VAL A 348 -7.19 -20.64 4.78
CA VAL A 348 -8.41 -20.39 4.01
C VAL A 348 -9.35 -19.43 4.75
N LEU A 349 -9.59 -19.71 6.04
CA LEU A 349 -10.46 -18.86 6.87
C LEU A 349 -9.87 -17.48 7.06
N PHE A 350 -8.57 -17.39 7.35
CA PHE A 350 -7.87 -16.12 7.52
C PHE A 350 -7.84 -15.29 6.24
N LEU A 351 -7.68 -15.95 5.09
CA LEU A 351 -7.75 -15.26 3.79
C LEU A 351 -9.14 -14.62 3.57
N ARG A 352 -10.20 -15.35 3.85
CA ARG A 352 -11.57 -14.82 3.76
C ARG A 352 -11.78 -13.61 4.67
N PHE A 353 -11.38 -13.69 5.93
CA PHE A 353 -11.48 -12.55 6.85
C PHE A 353 -10.61 -11.37 6.42
N ALA A 354 -9.39 -11.62 5.95
CA ALA A 354 -8.49 -10.58 5.45
C ALA A 354 -9.06 -9.83 4.24
N MET A 355 -9.82 -10.50 3.38
CA MET A 355 -10.51 -9.86 2.26
C MET A 355 -11.60 -8.86 2.75
N PHE A 356 -12.40 -9.25 3.76
CA PHE A 356 -13.41 -8.34 4.35
C PHE A 356 -12.76 -7.20 5.16
N GLU A 357 -11.66 -7.46 5.85
CA GLU A 357 -10.86 -6.41 6.48
C GLU A 357 -10.40 -5.36 5.44
N SER A 358 -9.89 -5.81 4.29
CA SER A 358 -9.47 -4.94 3.20
C SER A 358 -10.62 -4.10 2.63
N LEU A 359 -11.81 -4.65 2.58
CA LEU A 359 -13.02 -3.92 2.18
C LEU A 359 -13.28 -2.76 3.14
N ALA A 360 -13.26 -3.04 4.44
CA ALA A 360 -13.47 -2.03 5.48
C ALA A 360 -12.42 -0.91 5.42
N VAL A 361 -11.15 -1.26 5.16
CA VAL A 361 -10.05 -0.30 4.94
C VAL A 361 -10.31 0.59 3.73
N SER A 362 -10.59 -0.03 2.57
CA SER A 362 -10.69 0.68 1.29
C SER A 362 -11.91 1.61 1.23
N SER A 363 -12.99 1.27 1.94
CA SER A 363 -14.22 2.06 2.01
C SER A 363 -14.03 3.46 2.61
N GLY A 364 -12.99 3.68 3.40
CA GLY A 364 -12.73 4.96 4.05
C GLY A 364 -11.57 5.78 3.46
N GLN A 365 -10.82 5.24 2.50
CA GLN A 365 -9.60 5.91 2.01
C GLN A 365 -9.87 7.28 1.37
N ASN A 366 -10.89 7.41 0.54
CA ASN A 366 -11.21 8.68 -0.11
C ASN A 366 -11.76 9.72 0.87
N MET A 367 -12.50 9.30 1.91
CA MET A 367 -12.92 10.19 3.00
C MET A 367 -11.70 10.76 3.75
N PHE A 368 -10.71 9.93 4.03
CA PHE A 368 -9.47 10.38 4.65
C PHE A 368 -8.71 11.38 3.74
N ARG A 369 -8.66 11.14 2.43
CA ARG A 369 -8.06 12.10 1.48
C ARG A 369 -8.76 13.44 1.46
N LEU A 370 -10.08 13.44 1.58
CA LEU A 370 -10.86 14.68 1.66
C LEU A 370 -10.58 15.44 2.97
N ILE A 371 -10.42 14.74 4.11
CA ILE A 371 -9.98 15.33 5.38
C ILE A 371 -8.55 15.91 5.23
N GLN A 372 -7.66 15.21 4.53
CA GLN A 372 -6.31 15.70 4.28
C GLN A 372 -6.29 16.95 3.38
N ALA A 373 -7.20 17.05 2.43
CA ALA A 373 -7.32 18.22 1.55
C ALA A 373 -7.70 19.49 2.33
N ASP A 374 -8.57 19.36 3.34
CA ASP A 374 -8.92 20.45 4.26
C ASP A 374 -7.73 20.90 5.14
N GLY A 375 -6.83 19.98 5.51
CA GLY A 375 -5.63 20.28 6.29
C GLY A 375 -5.80 20.15 7.82
N HIS A 376 -7.02 20.15 8.36
CA HIS A 376 -7.28 20.00 9.80
C HIS A 376 -7.26 18.53 10.25
N VAL A 377 -6.15 17.84 9.96
CA VAL A 377 -6.01 16.37 10.19
C VAL A 377 -5.82 16.00 11.66
N ARG A 378 -5.39 16.92 12.54
CA ARG A 378 -5.00 16.64 13.93
C ARG A 378 -6.07 15.85 14.70
N ARG A 379 -7.30 16.32 14.67
CA ARG A 379 -8.40 15.69 15.41
C ARG A 379 -8.70 14.28 14.93
N TYR A 380 -8.77 14.12 13.61
CA TYR A 380 -8.95 12.81 13.00
C TYR A 380 -7.81 11.85 13.37
N THR A 381 -6.55 12.31 13.31
CA THR A 381 -5.36 11.51 13.64
C THR A 381 -5.40 11.00 15.08
N ILE A 382 -5.82 11.84 16.03
CA ILE A 382 -5.97 11.44 17.44
C ILE A 382 -7.03 10.33 17.57
N HIS A 383 -8.21 10.51 16.97
CA HIS A 383 -9.26 9.48 17.02
C HIS A 383 -8.79 8.17 16.36
N ALA A 384 -8.13 8.25 15.20
CA ALA A 384 -7.62 7.08 14.50
C ALA A 384 -6.51 6.37 15.29
N ALA A 385 -5.65 7.11 15.99
CA ALA A 385 -4.61 6.52 16.83
C ALA A 385 -5.21 5.83 18.07
N ILE A 386 -6.27 6.40 18.66
CA ILE A 386 -6.98 5.81 19.81
C ILE A 386 -7.66 4.51 19.38
N THR A 387 -8.44 4.53 18.27
CA THR A 387 -9.15 3.34 17.80
C THR A 387 -8.16 2.23 17.44
N ALA A 388 -7.12 2.51 16.64
CA ALA A 388 -6.08 1.54 16.30
C ALA A 388 -5.34 1.02 17.55
N GLY A 389 -5.06 1.89 18.52
CA GLY A 389 -4.42 1.51 19.78
C GLY A 389 -5.24 0.56 20.65
N MET A 390 -6.57 0.58 20.51
CA MET A 390 -7.47 -0.33 21.23
C MET A 390 -7.49 -1.76 20.65
N ILE A 391 -7.04 -1.97 19.42
CA ILE A 391 -7.07 -3.30 18.77
C ILE A 391 -6.25 -4.32 19.56
N PHE A 392 -5.03 -3.96 20.00
CA PHE A 392 -4.15 -4.84 20.74
C PHE A 392 -4.75 -5.25 22.09
N PRO A 393 -5.15 -4.32 22.99
CA PRO A 393 -5.71 -4.70 24.29
C PRO A 393 -7.03 -5.43 24.17
N LEU A 394 -7.91 -5.09 23.21
CA LEU A 394 -9.14 -5.82 22.97
C LEU A 394 -8.87 -7.26 22.48
N SER A 395 -7.92 -7.44 21.57
CA SER A 395 -7.52 -8.76 21.09
C SER A 395 -6.93 -9.62 22.23
N TRP A 396 -6.06 -9.03 23.05
CA TRP A 396 -5.50 -9.69 24.22
C TRP A 396 -6.60 -10.13 25.19
N LEU A 397 -7.55 -9.24 25.50
CA LEU A 397 -8.66 -9.51 26.40
C LEU A 397 -9.52 -10.67 25.86
N CYS A 398 -9.90 -10.62 24.58
CA CYS A 398 -10.68 -11.68 23.95
C CYS A 398 -9.96 -13.03 24.01
N TYR A 399 -8.66 -13.07 23.69
CA TYR A 399 -7.89 -14.31 23.73
C TYR A 399 -7.68 -14.84 25.15
N HIS A 400 -7.52 -13.94 26.13
CA HIS A 400 -7.44 -14.33 27.54
C HIS A 400 -8.74 -15.02 28.04
N PHE A 401 -9.89 -14.61 27.52
CA PHE A 401 -11.18 -15.26 27.80
C PHE A 401 -11.51 -16.46 26.88
N GLY A 402 -10.55 -16.95 26.13
CA GLY A 402 -10.70 -18.15 25.29
C GLY A 402 -11.43 -17.94 23.97
N ALA A 403 -11.47 -16.70 23.47
CA ALA A 403 -12.04 -16.44 22.15
C ALA A 403 -11.19 -17.09 21.04
N PRO A 404 -11.82 -17.54 19.93
CA PRO A 404 -11.10 -18.19 18.84
C PRO A 404 -10.17 -17.21 18.12
N VAL A 405 -9.14 -17.75 17.46
CA VAL A 405 -8.06 -16.98 16.80
C VAL A 405 -8.54 -15.95 15.78
N TRP A 406 -9.63 -16.21 15.05
CA TRP A 406 -10.21 -15.30 14.05
C TRP A 406 -10.84 -14.03 14.65
N THR A 407 -11.04 -13.97 15.98
CA THR A 407 -11.63 -12.82 16.68
C THR A 407 -10.86 -11.53 16.41
N ALA A 408 -9.53 -11.60 16.28
CA ALA A 408 -8.74 -10.42 15.95
C ALA A 408 -9.16 -9.79 14.60
N TYR A 409 -9.48 -10.59 13.59
CA TYR A 409 -9.97 -10.04 12.32
C TYR A 409 -11.29 -9.31 12.47
N LEU A 410 -12.20 -9.82 13.31
CA LEU A 410 -13.45 -9.11 13.61
C LEU A 410 -13.18 -7.78 14.32
N ILE A 411 -12.22 -7.75 15.25
CA ILE A 411 -11.83 -6.51 15.94
C ILE A 411 -11.28 -5.50 14.91
N PHE A 412 -10.42 -5.91 13.98
CA PHE A 412 -9.94 -5.05 12.91
C PHE A 412 -11.07 -4.53 12.01
N ILE A 413 -12.00 -5.39 11.60
CA ILE A 413 -13.15 -5.00 10.76
C ILE A 413 -14.03 -3.98 11.50
N LEU A 414 -14.35 -4.24 12.77
CA LEU A 414 -15.15 -3.34 13.61
C LEU A 414 -14.43 -2.01 13.85
N ASP A 415 -13.11 -2.02 14.09
CA ASP A 415 -12.32 -0.81 14.22
C ASP A 415 -12.38 0.05 12.95
N PHE A 416 -12.19 -0.54 11.78
CA PHE A 416 -12.31 0.20 10.52
C PHE A 416 -13.72 0.72 10.24
N MET A 417 -14.76 -0.04 10.62
CA MET A 417 -16.14 0.44 10.53
C MET A 417 -16.36 1.65 11.44
N LEU A 418 -15.90 1.56 12.70
CA LEU A 418 -15.93 2.68 13.65
C LEU A 418 -15.14 3.89 13.12
N LEU A 419 -13.96 3.65 12.57
CA LEU A 419 -13.13 4.70 11.97
C LEU A 419 -13.82 5.39 10.80
N ASN A 420 -14.60 4.66 9.99
CA ASN A 420 -15.40 5.24 8.91
C ASN A 420 -16.54 6.13 9.46
N VAL A 421 -17.16 5.76 10.57
CA VAL A 421 -18.11 6.63 11.27
C VAL A 421 -17.43 7.91 11.78
N VAL A 422 -16.24 7.77 12.37
CA VAL A 422 -15.41 8.91 12.81
C VAL A 422 -15.04 9.82 11.62
N ARG A 423 -14.72 9.25 10.45
CA ARG A 423 -14.45 10.02 9.21
C ARG A 423 -15.69 10.81 8.78
N CYS A 424 -16.85 10.18 8.73
CA CYS A 424 -18.11 10.87 8.41
C CYS A 424 -18.42 12.02 9.37
N TYR A 425 -18.22 11.81 10.68
CA TYR A 425 -18.42 12.84 11.69
C TYR A 425 -17.46 14.04 11.51
N ASN A 426 -16.16 13.76 11.26
CA ASN A 426 -15.18 14.82 11.01
C ASN A 426 -15.52 15.59 9.72
N LEU A 427 -15.89 14.92 8.63
CA LEU A 427 -16.26 15.57 7.37
C LEU A 427 -17.49 16.45 7.53
N LYS A 428 -18.54 15.98 8.22
CA LYS A 428 -19.75 16.79 8.51
C LYS A 428 -19.44 18.08 9.26
N ARG A 429 -18.36 18.08 10.07
CA ARG A 429 -17.95 19.24 10.86
C ARG A 429 -17.05 20.21 10.09
N LEU A 430 -16.24 19.69 9.17
CA LEU A 430 -15.28 20.48 8.39
C LEU A 430 -15.92 21.12 7.15
N MET A 431 -16.94 20.49 6.59
CA MET A 431 -17.56 20.90 5.33
C MET A 431 -19.04 20.46 5.26
N PRO A 432 -19.84 20.95 4.31
CA PRO A 432 -21.26 20.59 4.16
C PRO A 432 -21.45 19.15 3.65
N PHE A 433 -20.86 18.17 4.36
CA PHE A 433 -20.94 16.75 4.03
C PHE A 433 -22.24 16.15 4.53
N SER A 434 -23.06 15.62 3.62
CA SER A 434 -24.32 14.95 3.95
C SER A 434 -24.10 13.44 4.08
N ILE A 435 -24.21 12.93 5.32
CA ILE A 435 -24.12 11.48 5.59
C ILE A 435 -25.24 10.73 4.87
N ARG A 436 -26.46 11.30 4.81
CA ARG A 436 -27.58 10.68 4.11
C ARG A 436 -27.28 10.50 2.62
N GLN A 437 -26.74 11.53 1.99
CA GLN A 437 -26.36 11.47 0.58
C GLN A 437 -25.23 10.47 0.35
N PHE A 438 -24.23 10.42 1.22
CA PHE A 438 -23.14 9.43 1.16
C PHE A 438 -23.69 8.00 1.24
N LEU A 439 -24.64 7.74 2.17
CA LEU A 439 -25.25 6.43 2.29
C LEU A 439 -26.04 6.05 1.03
N GLN A 440 -26.81 6.97 0.47
CA GLN A 440 -27.62 6.72 -0.74
C GLN A 440 -26.78 6.57 -2.01
N ASP A 441 -25.76 7.42 -2.19
CA ASP A 441 -24.97 7.48 -3.44
C ASP A 441 -23.82 6.47 -3.49
N ALA A 442 -23.29 6.04 -2.33
CA ALA A 442 -22.14 5.17 -2.27
C ALA A 442 -22.41 3.88 -1.49
N PHE A 443 -22.91 3.94 -0.26
CA PHE A 443 -22.93 2.79 0.64
C PHE A 443 -24.02 1.76 0.27
N ILE A 444 -25.26 2.19 0.10
CA ILE A 444 -26.40 1.29 -0.21
C ILE A 444 -26.21 0.55 -1.55
N PRO A 445 -25.83 1.23 -2.67
CA PRO A 445 -25.54 0.51 -3.91
C PRO A 445 -24.43 -0.54 -3.75
N CYS A 446 -23.39 -0.23 -2.96
CA CYS A 446 -22.32 -1.15 -2.67
C CYS A 446 -22.78 -2.36 -1.87
N LEU A 447 -23.64 -2.19 -0.87
CA LEU A 447 -24.21 -3.31 -0.10
C LEU A 447 -25.05 -4.25 -1.00
N ILE A 448 -25.85 -3.71 -1.89
CA ILE A 448 -26.65 -4.53 -2.84
C ILE A 448 -25.70 -5.34 -3.73
N VAL A 449 -24.69 -4.70 -4.30
CA VAL A 449 -23.66 -5.39 -5.12
C VAL A 449 -22.99 -6.48 -4.29
N SER A 450 -22.67 -6.20 -3.02
CA SER A 450 -22.00 -7.13 -2.12
C SER A 450 -22.78 -8.44 -1.91
N VAL A 451 -24.09 -8.36 -1.76
CA VAL A 451 -24.94 -9.54 -1.57
C VAL A 451 -25.15 -10.28 -2.88
N VAL A 452 -25.55 -9.55 -3.94
CA VAL A 452 -25.93 -10.17 -5.23
C VAL A 452 -24.74 -10.82 -5.94
N SER A 453 -23.54 -10.25 -5.80
CA SER A 453 -22.34 -10.78 -6.46
C SER A 453 -21.92 -12.17 -5.97
N PHE A 454 -22.28 -12.58 -4.75
CA PHE A 454 -21.99 -13.90 -4.24
C PHE A 454 -22.99 -14.98 -4.69
N ILE A 455 -24.19 -14.63 -5.15
CA ILE A 455 -25.25 -15.61 -5.43
C ILE A 455 -24.82 -16.66 -6.47
N LEU A 456 -24.38 -16.23 -7.65
CA LEU A 456 -24.02 -17.16 -8.73
C LEU A 456 -22.74 -17.95 -8.43
N PRO A 457 -21.64 -17.33 -7.93
CA PRO A 457 -20.42 -18.09 -7.59
C PRO A 457 -20.65 -19.11 -6.46
N LEU A 458 -21.45 -18.78 -5.43
CA LEU A 458 -21.79 -19.73 -4.38
C LEU A 458 -22.68 -20.87 -4.91
N ALA A 459 -23.60 -20.60 -5.83
CA ALA A 459 -24.37 -21.66 -6.49
C ALA A 459 -23.43 -22.64 -7.23
N ILE A 460 -22.41 -22.12 -7.97
CA ILE A 460 -21.41 -22.96 -8.63
C ILE A 460 -20.65 -23.79 -7.59
N CYS A 461 -20.23 -23.21 -6.47
CA CYS A 461 -19.56 -23.93 -5.39
C CYS A 461 -20.45 -25.03 -4.77
N TYR A 462 -21.77 -24.82 -4.75
CA TYR A 462 -22.71 -25.80 -4.20
C TYR A 462 -22.93 -27.01 -5.13
N TYR A 463 -23.00 -26.76 -6.45
CA TYR A 463 -23.26 -27.82 -7.45
C TYR A 463 -22.01 -28.52 -7.98
N MET A 464 -20.83 -27.93 -7.82
CA MET A 464 -19.56 -28.50 -8.31
C MET A 464 -18.61 -28.82 -7.15
N GLU A 465 -18.00 -29.99 -7.20
CA GLU A 465 -16.95 -30.38 -6.25
C GLU A 465 -15.72 -29.48 -6.36
N SER A 466 -14.99 -29.32 -5.23
CA SER A 466 -13.75 -28.54 -5.20
C SER A 466 -12.68 -29.16 -6.10
N GLY A 467 -12.06 -28.34 -6.94
CA GLY A 467 -11.02 -28.81 -7.86
C GLY A 467 -10.66 -27.78 -8.93
N LEU A 468 -9.68 -28.12 -9.76
CA LEU A 468 -9.18 -27.23 -10.82
C LEU A 468 -10.27 -26.85 -11.83
N LEU A 469 -11.13 -27.82 -12.19
CA LEU A 469 -12.22 -27.55 -13.13
C LEU A 469 -13.17 -26.46 -12.60
N ARG A 470 -13.63 -26.61 -11.34
CA ARG A 470 -14.48 -25.60 -10.70
C ARG A 470 -13.77 -24.24 -10.62
N PHE A 471 -12.49 -24.23 -10.27
CA PHE A 471 -11.69 -23.01 -10.17
C PHE A 471 -11.67 -22.25 -11.51
N PHE A 472 -11.34 -22.92 -12.62
CA PHE A 472 -11.26 -22.29 -13.94
C PHE A 472 -12.63 -21.86 -14.51
N ILE A 473 -13.73 -22.43 -14.03
CA ILE A 473 -15.10 -21.99 -14.37
C ILE A 473 -15.55 -20.88 -13.44
N ASN A 474 -15.41 -21.08 -12.13
CA ASN A 474 -15.98 -20.19 -11.12
C ASN A 474 -15.26 -18.85 -11.04
N VAL A 475 -13.93 -18.80 -11.11
CA VAL A 475 -13.18 -17.55 -11.02
C VAL A 475 -13.55 -16.56 -12.13
N PRO A 476 -13.49 -16.92 -13.44
CA PRO A 476 -13.94 -16.02 -14.51
C PRO A 476 -15.42 -15.65 -14.39
N THR A 477 -16.26 -16.61 -14.04
CA THR A 477 -17.72 -16.38 -13.86
C THR A 477 -17.97 -15.41 -12.70
N ALA A 478 -17.29 -15.57 -11.58
CA ALA A 478 -17.40 -14.68 -10.41
C ALA A 478 -16.95 -13.25 -10.76
N VAL A 479 -15.86 -13.10 -11.49
CA VAL A 479 -15.38 -11.78 -11.96
C VAL A 479 -16.40 -11.13 -12.88
N LEU A 480 -16.84 -11.86 -13.92
CA LEU A 480 -17.81 -11.33 -14.89
C LEU A 480 -19.16 -11.00 -14.22
N TRP A 481 -19.66 -11.90 -13.39
CA TRP A 481 -20.90 -11.69 -12.64
C TRP A 481 -20.82 -10.47 -11.72
N THR A 482 -19.72 -10.34 -10.98
CA THR A 482 -19.51 -9.17 -10.12
C THR A 482 -19.47 -7.87 -10.94
N ILE A 483 -18.82 -7.84 -12.09
CA ILE A 483 -18.81 -6.68 -12.99
C ILE A 483 -20.25 -6.36 -13.46
N ILE A 484 -21.04 -7.37 -13.84
CA ILE A 484 -22.43 -7.20 -14.23
C ILE A 484 -23.25 -6.62 -13.06
N CYS A 485 -23.09 -7.16 -11.84
CA CYS A 485 -23.76 -6.64 -10.64
C CYS A 485 -23.34 -5.19 -10.36
N CYS A 486 -22.08 -4.83 -10.51
CA CYS A 486 -21.59 -3.46 -10.36
C CYS A 486 -22.28 -2.51 -11.36
N VAL A 487 -22.41 -2.93 -12.63
CA VAL A 487 -23.06 -2.11 -13.67
C VAL A 487 -24.57 -1.98 -13.43
N ILE A 488 -25.26 -3.04 -13.00
CA ILE A 488 -26.71 -3.05 -12.84
C ILE A 488 -27.14 -2.38 -11.54
N PHE A 489 -26.51 -2.67 -10.42
CA PHE A 489 -26.94 -2.23 -9.09
C PHE A 489 -26.05 -1.12 -8.52
N GLY A 490 -24.79 -1.06 -8.94
CA GLY A 490 -23.82 -0.12 -8.36
C GLY A 490 -23.74 1.23 -9.07
N LEU A 491 -23.94 1.29 -10.39
CA LEU A 491 -23.83 2.52 -11.16
C LEU A 491 -25.15 3.26 -11.28
N THR A 492 -25.10 4.59 -11.14
CA THR A 492 -26.25 5.47 -11.47
C THR A 492 -26.51 5.48 -12.97
N GLN A 493 -27.71 5.90 -13.40
CA GLN A 493 -28.07 5.96 -14.84
C GLN A 493 -27.07 6.79 -15.66
N ASN A 494 -26.60 7.90 -15.12
CA ASN A 494 -25.61 8.78 -15.80
C ASN A 494 -24.24 8.11 -15.90
N GLU A 495 -23.80 7.39 -14.86
CA GLU A 495 -22.55 6.64 -14.86
C GLU A 495 -22.61 5.47 -15.84
N ARG A 496 -23.75 4.76 -15.94
CA ARG A 496 -23.97 3.68 -16.94
C ARG A 496 -23.89 4.21 -18.37
N LYS A 497 -24.57 5.34 -18.66
CA LYS A 497 -24.49 5.97 -19.99
C LYS A 497 -23.05 6.30 -20.36
N PHE A 498 -22.32 6.94 -19.45
CA PHE A 498 -20.91 7.27 -19.67
C PHE A 498 -20.05 6.01 -19.89
N PHE A 499 -20.28 4.95 -19.12
CA PHE A 499 -19.57 3.67 -19.27
C PHE A 499 -19.84 3.04 -20.66
N TRP A 500 -21.11 2.98 -21.07
CA TRP A 500 -21.48 2.43 -22.37
C TRP A 500 -20.95 3.25 -23.55
N GLU A 501 -20.96 4.55 -23.49
CA GLU A 501 -20.38 5.41 -24.53
C GLU A 501 -18.88 5.15 -24.68
N LYS A 502 -18.16 5.05 -23.58
CA LYS A 502 -16.71 4.74 -23.60
C LYS A 502 -16.45 3.33 -24.09
N ALA A 503 -17.20 2.34 -23.64
CA ALA A 503 -17.09 0.96 -24.10
C ALA A 503 -17.33 0.86 -25.62
N LYS A 504 -18.35 1.57 -26.13
CA LYS A 504 -18.66 1.62 -27.57
C LYS A 504 -17.53 2.24 -28.38
N ILE A 505 -16.89 3.30 -27.88
CA ILE A 505 -15.73 3.92 -28.55
C ILE A 505 -14.53 2.96 -28.60
N VAL A 506 -14.27 2.22 -27.52
CA VAL A 506 -13.17 1.23 -27.47
C VAL A 506 -13.45 0.06 -28.43
N LEU A 507 -14.68 -0.46 -28.44
CA LEU A 507 -15.08 -1.53 -29.35
C LEU A 507 -15.01 -1.11 -30.83
N LEU A 508 -15.41 0.13 -31.14
CA LEU A 508 -15.27 0.68 -32.51
C LEU A 508 -13.80 0.82 -32.93
N LYS A 509 -12.92 1.21 -32.00
CA LYS A 509 -11.46 1.28 -32.28
C LYS A 509 -10.81 -0.09 -32.44
N LEU A 510 -11.31 -1.13 -31.76
CA LEU A 510 -10.84 -2.51 -31.94
C LEU A 510 -11.35 -3.13 -33.24
N LYS A 511 -12.55 -2.75 -33.69
CA LYS A 511 -13.13 -3.23 -34.96
C LYS A 511 -12.49 -2.59 -36.21
N ASN A 512 -11.90 -1.38 -36.02
CA ASN A 512 -11.23 -0.64 -37.10
C ASN A 512 -9.70 -0.83 -37.11
N ARG A 513 -9.18 -1.79 -36.34
CA ARG A 513 -7.83 -2.37 -36.42
C ARG A 513 -7.88 -3.80 -36.96
#